data_904c7d5a63aef02cc5c83f4675dad23f
#
_entry.id   904c7d5a63aef02cc5c83f4675dad23f
#
_cell.length_a   1.000
_cell.length_b   1.000
_cell.length_c   1.000
_cell.angle_alpha   90.00
_cell.angle_beta   90.00
_cell.angle_gamma   90.00
#
_symmetry.space_group_name_H-M   'P 1'
#
loop_
_entity.id
_entity.type
_entity.pdbx_description
1 polymer ?
#
loop_
_entity_poly.entity_id
_entity_poly.type
_entity_poly.pdbx_seq_one_letter_code
_entity_poly.pdbx_strand_id
1 'polypeptide(L)'
;MKKKIVAMILVLACVTGIYAPENAWEAPVTVEASTQKGKKTPSIQKVYNAVKKAYGDDYIPSEKVSKKELKERYGISSKWYSAAIAEVPMISANADKLVIVKAKNAASKKKIRSALKKYREELIQDTCQYPMNQLKIQASKVYVKGNYVCFIMLGTISNKQEEQSEDKVIAAYKKQNEKAVKAINKLYK
;
A
#
# COMPACT_ATOMS: atom_id res chain seq x y z
N MET A 1 -48.84 18.66 -21.64
CA MET A 1 -47.92 19.68 -22.22
C MET A 1 -46.73 19.84 -21.30
N LYS A 2 -45.60 19.34 -21.73
CA LYS A 2 -44.33 19.30 -20.94
C LYS A 2 -43.45 20.44 -21.42
N LYS A 3 -43.16 21.42 -20.58
CA LYS A 3 -42.22 22.51 -20.91
C LYS A 3 -40.78 22.08 -20.60
N LYS A 4 -39.95 22.05 -21.65
CA LYS A 4 -38.50 21.90 -21.55
C LYS A 4 -37.88 23.29 -21.30
N ILE A 5 -37.13 23.42 -20.21
CA ILE A 5 -36.31 24.60 -19.95
C ILE A 5 -34.89 24.28 -20.40
N VAL A 6 -34.44 24.97 -21.41
CA VAL A 6 -33.06 24.96 -21.88
C VAL A 6 -32.35 26.13 -21.23
N ALA A 7 -31.37 25.86 -20.38
CA ALA A 7 -30.51 26.89 -19.81
C ALA A 7 -29.29 27.07 -20.71
N MET A 8 -29.24 28.23 -21.34
CA MET A 8 -28.14 28.69 -22.19
C MET A 8 -27.11 29.38 -21.29
N ILE A 9 -25.91 28.81 -21.20
CA ILE A 9 -24.80 29.46 -20.48
C ILE A 9 -23.94 30.23 -21.47
N LEU A 10 -23.91 31.54 -21.28
CA LEU A 10 -23.06 32.49 -22.03
C LEU A 10 -21.62 32.34 -21.59
N VAL A 11 -20.73 32.10 -22.57
CA VAL A 11 -19.28 32.16 -22.36
C VAL A 11 -18.82 33.60 -22.65
N LEU A 12 -18.31 34.26 -21.62
CA LEU A 12 -17.66 35.56 -21.79
C LEU A 12 -16.14 35.37 -21.78
N ALA A 13 -15.51 35.52 -22.93
CA ALA A 13 -14.07 35.54 -23.06
C ALA A 13 -13.54 36.93 -22.74
N CYS A 14 -12.67 37.07 -21.75
CA CYS A 14 -11.81 38.24 -21.58
C CYS A 14 -10.35 37.82 -21.72
N VAL A 15 -9.75 38.29 -22.79
CA VAL A 15 -8.31 38.21 -23.10
C VAL A 15 -7.61 39.38 -22.45
N THR A 16 -6.65 39.19 -21.56
CA THR A 16 -5.52 40.12 -21.34
C THR A 16 -4.31 39.41 -20.76
N GLY A 17 -3.19 39.45 -21.47
CA GLY A 17 -1.86 39.79 -20.93
C GLY A 17 -1.04 38.72 -20.21
N ILE A 18 -0.29 38.01 -20.95
CA ILE A 18 1.14 37.60 -20.80
C ILE A 18 1.80 37.96 -19.46
N TYR A 19 2.16 36.93 -18.69
CA TYR A 19 3.46 36.74 -17.99
C TYR A 19 3.57 35.27 -17.59
N ALA A 20 4.52 34.54 -18.18
CA ALA A 20 4.89 33.19 -17.74
C ALA A 20 5.98 33.28 -16.67
N PRO A 21 5.93 32.49 -15.61
CA PRO A 21 7.14 31.98 -14.97
C PRO A 21 7.28 30.47 -15.26
N GLU A 22 8.46 30.13 -15.69
CA GLU A 22 8.93 28.77 -15.86
C GLU A 22 8.83 28.01 -14.52
N ASN A 23 8.04 26.96 -14.50
CA ASN A 23 8.17 25.70 -13.73
C ASN A 23 6.89 24.87 -13.91
N ALA A 24 6.65 24.45 -15.15
CA ALA A 24 5.52 23.58 -15.50
C ALA A 24 5.96 22.11 -15.42
N TRP A 25 5.75 21.49 -14.26
CA TRP A 25 5.79 20.02 -14.10
C TRP A 25 4.78 19.51 -13.08
N GLU A 26 3.57 20.02 -13.09
CA GLU A 26 2.47 19.31 -12.46
C GLU A 26 1.25 19.37 -13.37
N ALA A 27 1.13 18.36 -14.22
CA ALA A 27 -0.13 18.08 -14.87
C ALA A 27 -1.20 17.84 -13.79
N PRO A 28 -2.38 18.47 -13.86
CA PRO A 28 -3.44 18.20 -12.93
C PRO A 28 -3.84 16.72 -13.06
N VAL A 29 -3.61 15.95 -12.01
CA VAL A 29 -4.14 14.59 -11.89
C VAL A 29 -5.66 14.75 -11.79
N THR A 30 -6.34 14.65 -12.92
CA THR A 30 -7.78 14.47 -12.96
C THR A 30 -8.10 13.20 -12.18
N VAL A 31 -8.56 13.37 -10.94
CA VAL A 31 -9.15 12.29 -10.17
C VAL A 31 -10.52 12.04 -10.76
N GLU A 32 -10.60 11.19 -11.77
CA GLU A 32 -11.86 10.60 -12.16
C GLU A 32 -12.41 9.82 -10.96
N ALA A 33 -13.40 10.41 -10.33
CA ALA A 33 -14.24 9.71 -9.38
C ALA A 33 -15.08 8.71 -10.17
N SER A 34 -14.50 7.54 -10.49
CA SER A 34 -15.27 6.43 -11.04
C SER A 34 -16.22 5.94 -9.94
N THR A 35 -17.46 6.36 -10.03
CA THR A 35 -18.61 5.77 -9.34
C THR A 35 -18.80 4.34 -9.86
N GLN A 36 -17.95 3.40 -9.43
CA GLN A 36 -18.22 1.99 -9.64
C GLN A 36 -19.34 1.55 -8.71
N LYS A 37 -20.58 1.54 -9.24
CA LYS A 37 -21.72 0.83 -8.66
C LYS A 37 -21.32 -0.64 -8.40
N GLY A 38 -21.32 -1.05 -7.13
CA GLY A 38 -21.78 -2.39 -6.78
C GLY A 38 -20.78 -3.50 -6.47
N LYS A 39 -19.46 -3.34 -6.47
CA LYS A 39 -18.58 -4.41 -5.92
C LYS A 39 -18.33 -4.19 -4.42
N LYS A 40 -18.91 -5.08 -3.63
CA LYS A 40 -18.78 -5.08 -2.16
C LYS A 40 -17.29 -5.22 -1.80
N THR A 41 -16.72 -4.22 -1.11
CA THR A 41 -15.34 -4.28 -0.61
C THR A 41 -15.14 -5.57 0.20
N PRO A 42 -14.14 -6.41 -0.10
CA PRO A 42 -13.91 -7.65 0.64
C PRO A 42 -13.69 -7.38 2.12
N SER A 43 -14.04 -8.34 3.00
CA SER A 43 -13.70 -8.23 4.42
C SER A 43 -12.20 -8.31 4.63
N ILE A 44 -11.68 -7.74 5.73
CA ILE A 44 -10.26 -7.78 6.03
C ILE A 44 -9.75 -9.23 6.17
N GLN A 45 -10.58 -10.11 6.73
CA GLN A 45 -10.24 -11.53 6.86
C GLN A 45 -10.09 -12.21 5.50
N LYS A 46 -10.94 -11.86 4.52
CA LYS A 46 -10.79 -12.38 3.14
C LYS A 46 -9.49 -11.90 2.51
N VAL A 47 -9.11 -10.63 2.73
CA VAL A 47 -7.84 -10.08 2.22
C VAL A 47 -6.66 -10.80 2.86
N TYR A 48 -6.65 -10.93 4.18
CA TYR A 48 -5.62 -11.63 4.94
C TYR A 48 -5.48 -13.10 4.50
N ASN A 49 -6.59 -13.84 4.46
CA ASN A 49 -6.59 -15.25 4.07
C ASN A 49 -6.11 -15.46 2.62
N ALA A 50 -6.46 -14.54 1.71
CA ALA A 50 -5.99 -14.59 0.33
C ALA A 50 -4.47 -14.38 0.24
N VAL A 51 -3.92 -13.45 1.02
CA VAL A 51 -2.47 -13.25 1.11
C VAL A 51 -1.82 -14.49 1.70
N LYS A 52 -2.24 -14.94 2.88
CA LYS A 52 -1.66 -16.11 3.54
C LYS A 52 -1.66 -17.36 2.64
N LYS A 53 -2.78 -17.63 1.96
CA LYS A 53 -2.89 -18.73 0.99
C LYS A 53 -1.90 -18.61 -0.19
N ALA A 54 -1.57 -17.39 -0.62
CA ALA A 54 -0.67 -17.18 -1.74
C ALA A 54 0.80 -17.54 -1.43
N TYR A 55 1.15 -17.62 -0.15
CA TYR A 55 2.48 -18.05 0.30
C TYR A 55 2.48 -19.49 0.80
N GLY A 56 1.34 -20.03 1.27
CA GLY A 56 1.29 -21.37 1.85
C GLY A 56 2.26 -21.49 3.03
N ASP A 57 3.13 -22.50 3.00
CA ASP A 57 4.12 -22.78 4.04
C ASP A 57 5.25 -21.72 4.11
N ASP A 58 5.45 -20.94 3.03
CA ASP A 58 6.37 -19.80 3.02
C ASP A 58 5.84 -18.57 3.77
N TYR A 59 4.65 -18.63 4.39
CA TYR A 59 4.11 -17.55 5.20
C TYR A 59 4.67 -17.62 6.63
N ILE A 60 5.70 -16.85 6.90
CA ILE A 60 6.44 -16.89 8.18
C ILE A 60 5.79 -16.08 9.33
N PRO A 61 5.15 -14.90 9.11
CA PRO A 61 4.60 -14.12 10.22
C PRO A 61 3.55 -14.91 11.01
N SER A 62 3.67 -14.92 12.33
CA SER A 62 2.80 -15.68 13.25
C SER A 62 2.34 -14.86 14.44
N GLU A 63 3.13 -13.85 14.86
CA GLU A 63 2.83 -13.01 16.00
C GLU A 63 1.98 -11.82 15.62
N LYS A 64 0.84 -11.66 16.31
CA LYS A 64 -0.09 -10.56 16.06
C LYS A 64 0.43 -9.25 16.66
N VAL A 65 0.42 -8.21 15.87
CA VAL A 65 0.71 -6.85 16.31
C VAL A 65 -0.54 -6.23 16.95
N SER A 66 -0.42 -5.75 18.17
CA SER A 66 -1.50 -5.11 18.92
C SER A 66 -1.85 -3.71 18.38
N LYS A 67 -3.01 -3.16 18.79
CA LYS A 67 -3.39 -1.78 18.45
C LYS A 67 -2.39 -0.75 18.99
N LYS A 68 -1.80 -1.01 20.16
CA LYS A 68 -0.77 -0.17 20.76
C LYS A 68 0.46 -0.16 19.88
N GLU A 69 0.96 -1.32 19.48
CA GLU A 69 2.13 -1.44 18.61
C GLU A 69 1.89 -0.88 17.20
N LEU A 70 0.67 -1.02 16.64
CA LEU A 70 0.32 -0.35 15.37
C LEU A 70 0.51 1.17 15.45
N LYS A 71 0.19 1.77 16.60
CA LYS A 71 0.40 3.20 16.82
C LYS A 71 1.88 3.52 17.05
N GLU A 72 2.56 2.78 17.92
CA GLU A 72 3.92 3.08 18.36
C GLU A 72 4.98 2.77 17.30
N ARG A 73 4.86 1.60 16.63
CA ARG A 73 5.87 1.13 15.66
C ARG A 73 5.58 1.59 14.22
N TYR A 74 4.28 1.67 13.84
CA TYR A 74 3.90 2.01 12.46
C TYR A 74 3.25 3.39 12.33
N GLY A 75 3.08 4.14 13.42
CA GLY A 75 2.46 5.46 13.41
C GLY A 75 0.97 5.46 13.05
N ILE A 76 0.28 4.30 13.15
CA ILE A 76 -1.11 4.14 12.69
C ILE A 76 -2.10 4.30 13.86
N SER A 77 -2.77 5.45 13.92
CA SER A 77 -3.80 5.70 14.93
C SER A 77 -5.06 4.87 14.70
N SER A 78 -5.62 4.29 15.78
CA SER A 78 -6.89 3.56 15.76
C SER A 78 -8.09 4.39 15.27
N LYS A 79 -7.99 5.71 15.33
CA LYS A 79 -9.00 6.63 14.81
C LYS A 79 -9.14 6.57 13.28
N TRP A 80 -8.11 6.09 12.56
CA TRP A 80 -8.04 6.12 11.10
C TRP A 80 -8.57 4.88 10.40
N TYR A 81 -8.73 3.75 11.11
CA TYR A 81 -9.15 2.49 10.49
C TYR A 81 -10.39 1.89 11.15
N SER A 82 -11.13 1.10 10.37
CA SER A 82 -12.26 0.29 10.85
C SER A 82 -11.83 -1.13 11.22
N ALA A 83 -10.75 -1.63 10.60
CA ALA A 83 -10.16 -2.93 10.90
C ALA A 83 -8.67 -2.93 10.53
N ALA A 84 -7.87 -3.70 11.26
CA ALA A 84 -6.47 -3.93 10.96
C ALA A 84 -6.09 -5.37 11.33
N ILE A 85 -5.23 -5.97 10.53
CA ILE A 85 -4.51 -7.22 10.83
C ILE A 85 -3.05 -6.94 10.51
N ALA A 86 -2.18 -7.20 11.49
CA ALA A 86 -0.74 -7.09 11.28
C ALA A 86 -0.05 -8.25 11.99
N GLU A 87 0.91 -8.85 11.31
CA GLU A 87 1.69 -9.97 11.83
C GLU A 87 3.18 -9.79 11.51
N VAL A 88 3.99 -10.27 12.45
CA VAL A 88 5.45 -10.31 12.38
C VAL A 88 5.94 -11.72 12.72
N PRO A 89 7.16 -12.11 12.38
CA PRO A 89 7.72 -13.38 12.81
C PRO A 89 7.93 -13.42 14.32
N MET A 90 7.88 -14.60 14.89
CA MET A 90 8.28 -14.84 16.28
C MET A 90 9.78 -14.62 16.48
N ILE A 91 10.59 -14.97 15.48
CA ILE A 91 12.05 -14.85 15.50
C ILE A 91 12.45 -13.50 14.91
N SER A 92 13.11 -12.67 15.70
CA SER A 92 13.52 -11.29 15.33
C SER A 92 14.51 -11.23 14.16
N ALA A 93 15.28 -12.30 13.92
CA ALA A 93 16.20 -12.38 12.80
C ALA A 93 15.51 -12.43 11.43
N ASN A 94 14.22 -12.81 11.37
CA ASN A 94 13.45 -12.79 10.14
C ASN A 94 12.72 -11.45 9.95
N ALA A 95 12.84 -10.88 8.77
CA ALA A 95 12.30 -9.56 8.46
C ALA A 95 10.84 -9.56 7.97
N ASP A 96 10.21 -10.73 7.76
CA ASP A 96 8.86 -10.82 7.19
C ASP A 96 7.84 -10.01 7.99
N LYS A 97 7.02 -9.23 7.30
CA LYS A 97 5.95 -8.44 7.93
C LYS A 97 4.77 -8.30 6.98
N LEU A 98 3.58 -8.46 7.53
CA LEU A 98 2.33 -8.14 6.85
C LEU A 98 1.51 -7.18 7.70
N VAL A 99 1.19 -6.02 7.17
CA VAL A 99 0.24 -5.08 7.77
C VAL A 99 -0.88 -4.82 6.78
N ILE A 100 -2.12 -5.08 7.16
CA ILE A 100 -3.33 -4.82 6.37
C ILE A 100 -4.22 -3.90 7.18
N VAL A 101 -4.52 -2.72 6.66
CA VAL A 101 -5.35 -1.72 7.34
C VAL A 101 -6.50 -1.29 6.46
N LYS A 102 -7.73 -1.44 6.95
CA LYS A 102 -8.95 -0.94 6.29
C LYS A 102 -9.25 0.47 6.78
N ALA A 103 -8.95 1.46 5.96
CA ALA A 103 -9.20 2.87 6.28
C ALA A 103 -10.70 3.18 6.39
N LYS A 104 -11.08 4.07 7.31
CA LYS A 104 -12.47 4.53 7.48
C LYS A 104 -12.96 5.39 6.30
N ASN A 105 -12.07 6.22 5.75
CA ASN A 105 -12.36 7.15 4.66
C ASN A 105 -11.09 7.50 3.86
N ALA A 106 -11.25 8.34 2.84
CA ALA A 106 -10.15 8.74 1.96
C ALA A 106 -9.04 9.52 2.70
N ALA A 107 -9.39 10.41 3.62
CA ALA A 107 -8.42 11.17 4.40
C ALA A 107 -7.60 10.26 5.32
N SER A 108 -8.26 9.33 6.02
CA SER A 108 -7.61 8.31 6.84
C SER A 108 -6.71 7.39 6.00
N LYS A 109 -7.13 7.02 4.79
CA LYS A 109 -6.33 6.23 3.85
C LYS A 109 -5.02 6.94 3.48
N LYS A 110 -5.06 8.24 3.22
CA LYS A 110 -3.84 9.04 2.97
C LYS A 110 -2.90 9.03 4.18
N LYS A 111 -3.44 9.25 5.39
CA LYS A 111 -2.65 9.24 6.64
C LYS A 111 -1.98 7.88 6.88
N ILE A 112 -2.72 6.77 6.73
CA ILE A 112 -2.18 5.42 6.89
C ILE A 112 -1.10 5.14 5.85
N ARG A 113 -1.33 5.52 4.58
CA ARG A 113 -0.32 5.37 3.51
C ARG A 113 0.96 6.14 3.83
N SER A 114 0.85 7.38 4.30
CA SER A 114 2.01 8.20 4.68
C SER A 114 2.76 7.59 5.86
N ALA A 115 2.05 7.11 6.89
CA ALA A 115 2.66 6.45 8.05
C ALA A 115 3.44 5.18 7.63
N LEU A 116 2.86 4.32 6.78
CA LEU A 116 3.54 3.11 6.31
C LEU A 116 4.71 3.42 5.36
N LYS A 117 4.65 4.51 4.59
CA LYS A 117 5.79 4.96 3.79
C LYS A 117 6.94 5.41 4.70
N LYS A 118 6.63 6.25 5.69
CA LYS A 118 7.63 6.71 6.68
C LYS A 118 8.27 5.51 7.40
N TYR A 119 7.47 4.58 7.89
CA TYR A 119 7.97 3.35 8.50
C TYR A 119 8.90 2.56 7.57
N ARG A 120 8.55 2.44 6.28
CA ARG A 120 9.40 1.78 5.28
C ARG A 120 10.73 2.51 5.08
N GLU A 121 10.70 3.84 5.02
CA GLU A 121 11.89 4.67 4.88
C GLU A 121 12.81 4.54 6.11
N GLU A 122 12.25 4.54 7.31
CA GLU A 122 12.98 4.30 8.56
C GLU A 122 13.66 2.93 8.58
N LEU A 123 12.95 1.87 8.14
CA LEU A 123 13.55 0.53 8.02
C LEU A 123 14.71 0.48 7.01
N ILE A 124 14.61 1.20 5.89
CA ILE A 124 15.68 1.24 4.87
C ILE A 124 16.91 1.96 5.41
N GLN A 125 16.73 2.97 6.24
CA GLN A 125 17.82 3.75 6.86
C GLN A 125 18.43 3.06 8.09
N ASP A 126 17.75 2.08 8.66
CA ASP A 126 18.23 1.31 9.81
C ASP A 126 19.34 0.34 9.40
N THR A 127 20.60 0.73 9.69
CA THR A 127 21.79 -0.06 9.37
C THR A 127 22.06 -1.21 10.35
N CYS A 128 21.29 -1.32 11.43
CA CYS A 128 21.43 -2.40 12.43
C CYS A 128 20.77 -3.72 12.01
N GLN A 129 20.20 -3.77 10.78
CA GLN A 129 19.60 -4.98 10.23
C GLN A 129 20.67 -5.94 9.67
N TYR A 130 20.37 -7.25 9.71
CA TYR A 130 21.22 -8.23 9.01
C TYR A 130 21.32 -7.90 7.50
N PRO A 131 22.48 -8.10 6.83
CA PRO A 131 22.67 -7.73 5.44
C PRO A 131 21.57 -8.26 4.49
N MET A 132 21.18 -9.53 4.62
CA MET A 132 20.11 -10.12 3.81
C MET A 132 18.74 -9.47 4.07
N ASN A 133 18.48 -9.04 5.31
CA ASN A 133 17.27 -8.30 5.65
C ASN A 133 17.26 -6.91 5.00
N GLN A 134 18.41 -6.24 4.85
CA GLN A 134 18.52 -4.96 4.16
C GLN A 134 17.97 -5.04 2.73
N LEU A 135 18.36 -6.07 1.97
CA LEU A 135 17.91 -6.27 0.59
C LEU A 135 16.39 -6.58 0.53
N LYS A 136 15.90 -7.36 1.48
CA LYS A 136 14.47 -7.66 1.62
C LYS A 136 13.66 -6.42 2.01
N ILE A 137 14.18 -5.59 2.92
CA ILE A 137 13.58 -4.32 3.33
C ILE A 137 13.46 -3.36 2.15
N GLN A 138 14.51 -3.24 1.33
CA GLN A 138 14.49 -2.43 0.10
C GLN A 138 13.43 -2.91 -0.89
N ALA A 139 13.17 -4.22 -0.95
CA ALA A 139 12.13 -4.81 -1.78
C ALA A 139 10.71 -4.64 -1.22
N SER A 140 10.54 -4.26 0.06
CA SER A 140 9.25 -4.10 0.71
C SER A 140 8.33 -3.13 -0.01
N LYS A 141 7.00 -3.28 0.15
CA LYS A 141 6.03 -2.54 -0.62
C LYS A 141 4.89 -1.98 0.23
N VAL A 142 4.59 -0.69 0.07
CA VAL A 142 3.32 -0.10 0.53
C VAL A 142 2.33 -0.16 -0.64
N TYR A 143 1.26 -0.94 -0.47
CA TYR A 143 0.26 -1.19 -1.50
C TYR A 143 -1.12 -0.68 -1.10
N VAL A 144 -1.85 -0.10 -2.05
CA VAL A 144 -3.19 0.45 -1.82
C VAL A 144 -4.17 -0.18 -2.80
N LYS A 145 -5.30 -0.71 -2.28
CA LYS A 145 -6.41 -1.20 -3.10
C LYS A 145 -7.75 -0.90 -2.43
N GLY A 146 -8.63 -0.19 -3.10
CA GLY A 146 -9.89 0.27 -2.50
C GLY A 146 -9.64 1.05 -1.20
N ASN A 147 -10.22 0.59 -0.10
CA ASN A 147 -10.01 1.17 1.23
C ASN A 147 -8.87 0.52 2.03
N TYR A 148 -8.13 -0.43 1.44
CA TYR A 148 -7.02 -1.08 2.10
C TYR A 148 -5.71 -0.39 1.80
N VAL A 149 -4.89 -0.26 2.84
CA VAL A 149 -3.47 0.10 2.75
C VAL A 149 -2.69 -1.03 3.41
N CYS A 150 -1.72 -1.59 2.68
CA CYS A 150 -0.94 -2.73 3.15
C CYS A 150 0.56 -2.37 3.13
N PHE A 151 1.29 -2.86 4.13
CA PHE A 151 2.73 -3.00 4.07
C PHE A 151 3.04 -4.48 3.88
N ILE A 152 3.82 -4.80 2.86
CA ILE A 152 4.12 -6.17 2.43
C ILE A 152 5.64 -6.32 2.37
N MET A 153 6.15 -7.23 3.19
CA MET A 153 7.53 -7.68 3.19
C MET A 153 7.50 -9.16 3.51
N LEU A 154 7.31 -10.01 2.50
CA LEU A 154 6.98 -11.42 2.63
C LEU A 154 7.73 -12.28 1.63
N GLY A 155 7.92 -13.54 2.03
CA GLY A 155 8.38 -14.62 1.18
C GLY A 155 9.88 -14.82 1.19
N THR A 156 10.27 -15.99 0.79
CA THR A 156 11.66 -16.46 0.73
C THR A 156 12.16 -16.52 -0.69
N ILE A 157 13.46 -16.49 -0.88
CA ILE A 157 14.15 -16.75 -2.13
C ILE A 157 15.08 -17.96 -1.92
N SER A 158 15.53 -18.59 -2.98
CA SER A 158 16.44 -19.74 -2.90
C SER A 158 17.89 -19.29 -2.65
N ASN A 159 18.73 -20.15 -2.07
CA ASN A 159 20.15 -19.89 -1.86
C ASN A 159 20.84 -19.43 -3.15
N LYS A 160 20.53 -20.07 -4.28
CA LYS A 160 21.05 -19.66 -5.60
C LYS A 160 20.67 -18.22 -5.98
N GLN A 161 19.54 -17.72 -5.50
CA GLN A 161 19.14 -16.32 -5.73
C GLN A 161 19.84 -15.38 -4.74
N GLU A 162 20.09 -15.83 -3.52
CA GLU A 162 20.83 -15.07 -2.49
C GLU A 162 22.28 -14.81 -2.87
N GLU A 163 22.90 -15.72 -3.62
CA GLU A 163 24.29 -15.61 -4.12
C GLU A 163 24.44 -14.67 -5.33
N GLN A 164 23.34 -14.06 -5.80
CA GLN A 164 23.40 -13.15 -6.94
C GLN A 164 23.73 -11.72 -6.51
N SER A 165 23.90 -10.82 -7.49
CA SER A 165 24.07 -9.40 -7.20
C SER A 165 22.87 -8.83 -6.45
N GLU A 166 23.09 -7.82 -5.59
CA GLU A 166 22.07 -7.19 -4.75
C GLU A 166 20.82 -6.79 -5.54
N ASP A 167 20.98 -6.20 -6.73
CA ASP A 167 19.85 -5.82 -7.59
C ASP A 167 18.98 -7.02 -7.97
N LYS A 168 19.58 -8.17 -8.25
CA LYS A 168 18.86 -9.39 -8.59
C LYS A 168 18.18 -9.99 -7.36
N VAL A 169 18.80 -9.93 -6.19
CA VAL A 169 18.22 -10.34 -4.91
C VAL A 169 17.00 -9.44 -4.58
N ILE A 170 17.15 -8.13 -4.67
CA ILE A 170 16.05 -7.19 -4.48
C ILE A 170 14.91 -7.46 -5.47
N ALA A 171 15.23 -7.70 -6.74
CA ALA A 171 14.22 -8.04 -7.76
C ALA A 171 13.49 -9.35 -7.44
N ALA A 172 14.19 -10.36 -6.92
CA ALA A 172 13.61 -11.62 -6.49
C ALA A 172 12.62 -11.41 -5.30
N TYR A 173 13.01 -10.66 -4.28
CA TYR A 173 12.11 -10.30 -3.18
C TYR A 173 10.92 -9.43 -3.64
N LYS A 174 11.10 -8.52 -4.58
CA LYS A 174 9.98 -7.79 -5.20
C LYS A 174 8.97 -8.73 -5.84
N LYS A 175 9.44 -9.79 -6.55
CA LYS A 175 8.55 -10.83 -7.12
C LYS A 175 7.80 -11.59 -6.03
N GLN A 176 8.42 -11.88 -4.88
CA GLN A 176 7.72 -12.47 -3.74
C GLN A 176 6.60 -11.55 -3.24
N ASN A 177 6.86 -10.26 -3.02
CA ASN A 177 5.85 -9.31 -2.57
C ASN A 177 4.68 -9.15 -3.57
N GLU A 178 4.92 -9.33 -4.86
CA GLU A 178 3.86 -9.32 -5.89
C GLU A 178 2.87 -10.49 -5.76
N LYS A 179 3.21 -11.60 -5.09
CA LYS A 179 2.25 -12.67 -4.79
C LYS A 179 1.08 -12.13 -3.96
N ALA A 180 1.36 -11.35 -2.90
CA ALA A 180 0.33 -10.72 -2.08
C ALA A 180 -0.50 -9.71 -2.88
N VAL A 181 0.14 -8.86 -3.68
CA VAL A 181 -0.54 -7.88 -4.54
C VAL A 181 -1.51 -8.57 -5.50
N LYS A 182 -1.07 -9.64 -6.17
CA LYS A 182 -1.90 -10.43 -7.07
C LYS A 182 -3.08 -11.09 -6.33
N ALA A 183 -2.84 -11.64 -5.13
CA ALA A 183 -3.88 -12.24 -4.30
C ALA A 183 -4.96 -11.22 -3.90
N ILE A 184 -4.54 -10.02 -3.46
CA ILE A 184 -5.45 -8.94 -3.12
C ILE A 184 -6.24 -8.49 -4.36
N ASN A 185 -5.59 -8.30 -5.50
CA ASN A 185 -6.26 -7.85 -6.73
C ASN A 185 -7.33 -8.82 -7.22
N LYS A 186 -7.14 -10.14 -7.06
CA LYS A 186 -8.14 -11.16 -7.43
C LYS A 186 -9.47 -10.98 -6.68
N LEU A 187 -9.46 -10.40 -5.48
CA LEU A 187 -10.67 -10.17 -4.69
C LEU A 187 -11.51 -8.98 -5.20
N TYR A 188 -10.98 -8.20 -6.13
CA TYR A 188 -11.65 -7.01 -6.70
C TYR A 188 -12.06 -7.21 -8.18
N LYS A 189 -11.83 -8.40 -8.74
CA LYS A 189 -12.34 -8.81 -10.03
C LYS A 189 -13.74 -9.41 -9.85
#